data_914e71e1d4b435cae8f146ffd79e9f2c
#
_entry.id   914e71e1d4b435cae8f146ffd79e9f2c
#
_cell.length_a   1.000
_cell.length_b   1.000
_cell.length_c   1.000
_cell.angle_alpha   90.00
_cell.angle_beta   90.00
_cell.angle_gamma   90.00
#
_symmetry.space_group_name_H-M   'P 1'
#
loop_
_entity.id
_entity.type
_entity.pdbx_description
1 polymer ?
#
loop_
_entity_poly.entity_id
_entity_poly.type
_entity_poly.pdbx_seq_one_letter_code
_entity_poly.pdbx_strand_id
1 'polypeptide(L)'
;MIWLSNSTLARLRDQLKATGQRASIVAANHESVDATQVEADYGPLCEAMYLMMSADGNVSGDERDVLRGALRNLSGDVLRTADIDALVGGAEARVTAEGRDTRMRAVAAELGEDRARAEVAFVLAAAIAFADNAIANGENETLDALADLLAIDENRAEKLLDEVESDLASDSQARKK
;
A
#
# COMPACT_ATOMS: atom_id res chain seq x y z
N MET A 1 6.01 0.71 -16.18
CA MET A 1 5.85 0.82 -14.73
C MET A 1 4.75 1.83 -14.47
N ILE A 2 3.63 1.37 -13.97
CA ILE A 2 2.42 2.17 -13.77
C ILE A 2 2.47 2.67 -12.33
N TRP A 3 2.31 3.97 -12.10
CA TRP A 3 2.43 4.59 -10.80
C TRP A 3 1.21 5.45 -10.48
N LEU A 4 0.82 5.46 -9.23
CA LEU A 4 -0.03 6.54 -8.71
C LEU A 4 0.65 7.88 -8.99
N SER A 5 -0.14 8.88 -9.36
CA SER A 5 0.38 10.22 -9.61
C SER A 5 1.04 10.79 -8.35
N ASN A 6 2.01 11.68 -8.53
CA ASN A 6 2.64 12.38 -7.39
C ASN A 6 1.61 13.15 -6.55
N SER A 7 0.52 13.63 -7.17
CA SER A 7 -0.57 14.30 -6.47
C SER A 7 -1.36 13.35 -5.58
N THR A 8 -1.66 12.15 -6.05
CA THR A 8 -2.34 11.12 -5.24
C THR A 8 -1.46 10.66 -4.09
N LEU A 9 -0.19 10.36 -4.34
CA LEU A 9 0.74 9.98 -3.28
C LEU A 9 0.93 11.09 -2.23
N ALA A 10 1.00 12.36 -2.65
CA ALA A 10 1.05 13.49 -1.72
C ALA A 10 -0.23 13.58 -0.87
N ARG A 11 -1.40 13.39 -1.49
CA ARG A 11 -2.68 13.36 -0.77
C ARG A 11 -2.75 12.21 0.25
N LEU A 12 -2.35 10.99 -0.14
CA LEU A 12 -2.30 9.84 0.75
C LEU A 12 -1.36 10.07 1.93
N ARG A 13 -0.19 10.63 1.66
CA ARG A 13 0.77 11.02 2.70
C ARG A 13 0.20 12.06 3.67
N ASP A 14 -0.52 13.05 3.15
CA ASP A 14 -1.14 14.09 3.98
C ASP A 14 -2.31 13.53 4.81
N GLN A 15 -3.07 12.57 4.27
CA GLN A 15 -4.06 11.81 5.03
C GLN A 15 -3.42 11.07 6.20
N LEU A 16 -2.34 10.33 5.98
CA LEU A 16 -1.62 9.63 7.05
C LEU A 16 -1.08 10.57 8.13
N LYS A 17 -0.59 11.75 7.75
CA LYS A 17 -0.14 12.75 8.71
C LYS A 17 -1.28 13.31 9.56
N ALA A 18 -2.46 13.48 8.98
CA ALA A 18 -3.63 14.00 9.68
C ALA A 18 -4.16 13.04 10.76
N THR A 19 -3.92 11.75 10.64
CA THR A 19 -4.40 10.71 11.56
C THR A 19 -3.55 10.53 12.82
N GLY A 20 -2.58 11.42 13.04
CA GLY A 20 -1.72 11.35 14.22
C GLY A 20 -0.56 10.36 14.10
N GLN A 21 -0.42 9.67 12.96
CA GLN A 21 0.88 9.16 12.53
C GLN A 21 1.80 10.35 12.24
N ARG A 22 1.92 11.18 13.27
CA ARG A 22 2.93 12.23 13.27
C ARG A 22 4.23 11.51 13.07
N ALA A 23 4.74 11.69 11.91
CA ALA A 23 6.13 11.52 11.62
C ALA A 23 7.01 11.92 12.82
N SER A 24 7.13 11.05 13.80
CA SER A 24 8.32 11.01 14.64
C SER A 24 9.56 10.92 13.76
N ILE A 25 9.36 10.47 12.52
CA ILE A 25 10.35 10.37 11.46
C ILE A 25 10.77 11.74 10.90
N VAL A 26 9.90 12.75 10.87
CA VAL A 26 10.25 14.10 10.33
C VAL A 26 11.04 14.93 11.35
N ALA A 27 11.04 14.59 12.62
CA ALA A 27 11.77 15.32 13.65
C ALA A 27 13.17 14.76 13.95
N ALA A 28 13.52 13.60 13.43
CA ALA A 28 14.86 13.06 13.56
C ALA A 28 15.77 13.66 12.47
N ASN A 29 16.42 14.76 12.79
CA ASN A 29 17.62 15.19 12.10
C ASN A 29 18.55 13.99 11.94
N HIS A 30 18.63 13.37 10.75
CA HIS A 30 19.67 12.45 10.28
C HIS A 30 20.21 11.34 11.22
N GLU A 31 19.67 11.15 12.41
CA GLU A 31 19.98 10.01 13.27
C GLU A 31 18.97 8.89 13.01
N SER A 32 19.46 7.67 12.95
CA SER A 32 18.82 6.41 12.56
C SER A 32 17.31 6.36 12.81
N VAL A 33 16.54 6.21 11.74
CA VAL A 33 15.10 5.94 11.82
C VAL A 33 14.89 4.73 12.73
N ASP A 34 14.04 4.85 13.76
CA ASP A 34 13.75 3.76 14.65
C ASP A 34 12.99 2.65 13.90
N ALA A 35 13.61 1.48 13.75
CA ALA A 35 13.05 0.35 13.03
C ALA A 35 11.68 -0.08 13.60
N THR A 36 11.50 0.04 14.93
CA THR A 36 10.22 -0.28 15.58
C THR A 36 9.12 0.70 15.14
N GLN A 37 9.45 1.98 15.04
CA GLN A 37 8.51 3.01 14.59
C GLN A 37 8.18 2.85 13.11
N VAL A 38 9.16 2.53 12.27
CA VAL A 38 8.95 2.23 10.85
C VAL A 38 8.00 1.05 10.67
N GLU A 39 8.20 -0.02 11.42
CA GLU A 39 7.31 -1.19 11.38
C GLU A 39 5.89 -0.83 11.83
N ALA A 40 5.72 -0.04 12.89
CA ALA A 40 4.41 0.37 13.37
C ALA A 40 3.68 1.29 12.38
N ASP A 41 4.40 2.20 11.72
CA ASP A 41 3.80 3.19 10.82
C ASP A 41 3.51 2.62 9.43
N TYR A 42 4.41 1.83 8.88
CA TYR A 42 4.38 1.37 7.49
C TYR A 42 4.19 -0.14 7.32
N GLY A 43 4.43 -0.94 8.37
CA GLY A 43 4.32 -2.40 8.31
C GLY A 43 2.95 -2.87 7.83
N PRO A 44 1.84 -2.43 8.44
CA PRO A 44 0.50 -2.84 8.00
C PRO A 44 0.17 -2.42 6.56
N LEU A 45 0.61 -1.23 6.13
CA LEU A 45 0.42 -0.77 4.74
C LEU A 45 1.24 -1.61 3.75
N CYS A 46 2.49 -1.91 4.09
CA CYS A 46 3.35 -2.79 3.31
C CYS A 46 2.76 -4.19 3.20
N GLU A 47 2.23 -4.72 4.30
CA GLU A 47 1.65 -6.06 4.32
C GLU A 47 0.34 -6.14 3.52
N ALA A 48 -0.51 -5.11 3.55
CA ALA A 48 -1.70 -5.03 2.70
C ALA A 48 -1.33 -5.08 1.21
N MET A 49 -0.30 -4.33 0.79
CA MET A 49 0.21 -4.38 -0.58
C MET A 49 0.82 -5.74 -0.93
N TYR A 50 1.57 -6.35 0.00
CA TYR A 50 2.15 -7.68 -0.20
C TYR A 50 1.08 -8.78 -0.35
N LEU A 51 0.01 -8.71 0.45
CA LEU A 51 -1.12 -9.62 0.36
C LEU A 51 -1.83 -9.51 -0.99
N MET A 52 -1.93 -8.31 -1.55
CA MET A 52 -2.45 -8.12 -2.91
C MET A 52 -1.52 -8.73 -3.95
N MET A 53 -0.25 -8.39 -3.90
CA MET A 53 0.79 -8.88 -4.80
C MET A 53 0.90 -10.41 -4.83
N SER A 54 0.65 -11.07 -3.69
CA SER A 54 0.68 -12.53 -3.56
C SER A 54 -0.66 -13.22 -3.86
N ALA A 55 -1.65 -12.51 -4.42
CA ALA A 55 -3.00 -13.02 -4.61
C ALA A 55 -3.09 -14.22 -5.55
N ASP A 56 -2.29 -14.23 -6.60
CA ASP A 56 -2.21 -15.30 -7.60
C ASP A 56 -1.12 -16.36 -7.29
N GLY A 57 -0.39 -16.17 -6.18
CA GLY A 57 0.71 -17.04 -5.77
C GLY A 57 2.05 -16.73 -6.43
N ASN A 58 2.11 -15.72 -7.29
CA ASN A 58 3.34 -15.24 -7.91
C ASN A 58 3.57 -13.79 -7.53
N VAL A 59 4.80 -13.47 -7.19
CA VAL A 59 5.21 -12.09 -6.89
C VAL A 59 6.21 -11.65 -7.95
N SER A 60 5.78 -10.81 -8.85
CA SER A 60 6.61 -10.30 -9.94
C SER A 60 7.64 -9.26 -9.45
N GLY A 61 8.70 -9.06 -10.25
CA GLY A 61 9.66 -7.98 -9.99
C GLY A 61 9.03 -6.61 -10.11
N ASP A 62 8.14 -6.44 -11.07
CA ASP A 62 7.45 -5.15 -11.33
C ASP A 62 6.54 -4.74 -10.18
N GLU A 63 5.78 -5.68 -9.60
CA GLU A 63 4.95 -5.43 -8.41
C GLU A 63 5.80 -5.07 -7.19
N ARG A 64 6.93 -5.76 -6.98
CA ARG A 64 7.88 -5.41 -5.91
C ARG A 64 8.43 -3.99 -6.08
N ASP A 65 8.71 -3.58 -7.29
CA ASP A 65 9.20 -2.22 -7.58
C ASP A 65 8.10 -1.17 -7.37
N VAL A 66 6.85 -1.48 -7.72
CA VAL A 66 5.68 -0.64 -7.41
C VAL A 66 5.55 -0.47 -5.90
N LEU A 67 5.57 -1.55 -5.12
CA LEU A 67 5.50 -1.51 -3.67
C LEU A 67 6.63 -0.67 -3.05
N ARG A 68 7.87 -0.90 -3.47
CA ARG A 68 9.03 -0.15 -2.97
C ARG A 68 8.91 1.35 -3.22
N GLY A 69 8.52 1.71 -4.42
CA GLY A 69 8.36 3.10 -4.76
C GLY A 69 7.17 3.76 -4.07
N ALA A 70 6.04 3.05 -3.89
CA ALA A 70 4.91 3.55 -3.13
C ALA A 70 5.32 3.89 -1.68
N LEU A 71 6.01 2.98 -0.99
CA LEU A 71 6.49 3.20 0.38
C LEU A 71 7.51 4.35 0.45
N ARG A 72 8.43 4.43 -0.52
CA ARG A 72 9.41 5.54 -0.57
C ARG A 72 8.73 6.88 -0.71
N ASN A 73 7.81 7.03 -1.67
CA ASN A 73 7.08 8.27 -1.89
C ASN A 73 6.15 8.61 -0.70
N LEU A 74 5.47 7.61 -0.13
CA LEU A 74 4.58 7.79 1.01
C LEU A 74 5.32 8.29 2.25
N SER A 75 6.55 7.79 2.46
CA SER A 75 7.42 8.24 3.55
C SER A 75 8.11 9.59 3.28
N GLY A 76 7.99 10.15 2.06
CA GLY A 76 8.72 11.34 1.66
C GLY A 76 10.22 11.12 1.59
N ASP A 77 10.63 9.97 1.05
CA ASP A 77 12.03 9.53 0.90
C ASP A 77 12.79 9.28 2.23
N VAL A 78 12.06 9.22 3.35
CA VAL A 78 12.67 8.91 4.66
C VAL A 78 13.08 7.43 4.74
N LEU A 79 12.23 6.52 4.24
CA LEU A 79 12.56 5.10 4.19
C LEU A 79 13.63 4.82 3.13
N ARG A 80 14.71 4.21 3.57
CA ARG A 80 15.77 3.73 2.68
C ARG A 80 15.42 2.36 2.11
N THR A 81 16.13 1.96 1.08
CA THR A 81 15.91 0.64 0.45
C THR A 81 15.98 -0.50 1.46
N ALA A 82 16.93 -0.46 2.41
CA ALA A 82 17.06 -1.47 3.44
C ALA A 82 15.85 -1.54 4.39
N ASP A 83 15.27 -0.39 4.74
CA ASP A 83 14.07 -0.32 5.59
C ASP A 83 12.87 -0.92 4.86
N ILE A 84 12.70 -0.59 3.59
CA ILE A 84 11.63 -1.11 2.75
C ILE A 84 11.78 -2.62 2.53
N ASP A 85 12.99 -3.10 2.25
CA ASP A 85 13.26 -4.52 2.07
C ASP A 85 13.03 -5.31 3.37
N ALA A 86 13.31 -4.71 4.53
CA ALA A 86 12.97 -5.30 5.82
C ALA A 86 11.46 -5.40 6.05
N LEU A 87 10.69 -4.37 5.70
CA LEU A 87 9.22 -4.38 5.76
C LEU A 87 8.62 -5.46 4.86
N VAL A 88 9.09 -5.56 3.61
CA VAL A 88 8.64 -6.58 2.64
C VAL A 88 8.99 -7.98 3.13
N GLY A 89 10.21 -8.19 3.59
CA GLY A 89 10.66 -9.48 4.13
C GLY A 89 9.86 -9.89 5.38
N GLY A 90 9.53 -8.93 6.25
CA GLY A 90 8.66 -9.15 7.41
C GLY A 90 7.24 -9.55 7.01
N ALA A 91 6.64 -8.87 6.03
CA ALA A 91 5.33 -9.22 5.48
C ALA A 91 5.31 -10.63 4.88
N GLU A 92 6.30 -10.95 4.04
CA GLU A 92 6.47 -12.27 3.44
C GLU A 92 6.59 -13.38 4.49
N ALA A 93 7.40 -13.16 5.52
CA ALA A 93 7.58 -14.13 6.60
C ALA A 93 6.29 -14.37 7.38
N ARG A 94 5.53 -13.32 7.71
CA ARG A 94 4.23 -13.44 8.41
C ARG A 94 3.20 -14.18 7.57
N VAL A 95 3.07 -13.84 6.30
CA VAL A 95 2.14 -14.51 5.37
C VAL A 95 2.51 -15.99 5.21
N THR A 96 3.79 -16.31 5.10
CA THR A 96 4.27 -17.68 5.01
C THR A 96 3.99 -18.49 6.29
N ALA A 97 4.16 -17.89 7.46
CA ALA A 97 4.00 -18.55 8.74
C ALA A 97 2.53 -18.75 9.16
N GLU A 98 1.68 -17.75 8.90
CA GLU A 98 0.32 -17.70 9.44
C GLU A 98 -0.77 -17.94 8.38
N GLY A 99 -0.39 -17.87 7.12
CA GLY A 99 -1.31 -17.97 5.99
C GLY A 99 -1.96 -16.63 5.62
N ARG A 100 -2.29 -16.52 4.35
CA ARG A 100 -2.79 -15.30 3.70
C ARG A 100 -4.08 -14.77 4.35
N ASP A 101 -5.07 -15.63 4.53
CA ASP A 101 -6.38 -15.24 5.07
C ASP A 101 -6.30 -14.76 6.52
N THR A 102 -5.45 -15.38 7.32
CA THR A 102 -5.22 -14.98 8.72
C THR A 102 -4.58 -13.60 8.76
N ARG A 103 -3.56 -13.38 7.94
CA ARG A 103 -2.86 -12.09 7.88
C ARG A 103 -3.74 -10.99 7.31
N MET A 104 -4.55 -11.27 6.29
CA MET A 104 -5.51 -10.31 5.73
C MET A 104 -6.44 -9.76 6.81
N ARG A 105 -7.02 -10.64 7.63
CA ARG A 105 -7.90 -10.22 8.73
C ARG A 105 -7.16 -9.43 9.80
N ALA A 106 -5.95 -9.84 10.16
CA ALA A 106 -5.15 -9.16 11.18
C ALA A 106 -4.75 -7.74 10.73
N VAL A 107 -4.24 -7.61 9.50
CA VAL A 107 -3.85 -6.32 8.92
C VAL A 107 -5.06 -5.40 8.75
N ALA A 108 -6.18 -5.94 8.26
CA ALA A 108 -7.40 -5.16 8.08
C ALA A 108 -7.98 -4.68 9.42
N ALA A 109 -7.90 -5.49 10.48
CA ALA A 109 -8.32 -5.07 11.81
C ALA A 109 -7.47 -3.91 12.35
N GLU A 110 -6.15 -3.98 12.16
CA GLU A 110 -5.24 -2.91 12.58
C GLU A 110 -5.43 -1.61 11.77
N LEU A 111 -5.54 -1.71 10.44
CA LEU A 111 -5.76 -0.56 9.57
C LEU A 111 -7.15 0.04 9.72
N GLY A 112 -8.15 -0.79 9.99
CA GLY A 112 -9.55 -0.39 10.14
C GLY A 112 -9.87 0.43 11.39
N GLU A 113 -8.95 0.49 12.36
CA GLU A 113 -9.07 1.38 13.52
C GLU A 113 -9.06 2.87 13.13
N ASP A 114 -8.49 3.19 11.98
CA ASP A 114 -8.44 4.54 11.43
C ASP A 114 -8.90 4.53 9.96
N ARG A 115 -10.04 5.20 9.69
CA ARG A 115 -10.62 5.25 8.36
C ARG A 115 -9.67 5.76 7.27
N ALA A 116 -8.85 6.77 7.59
CA ALA A 116 -7.92 7.32 6.61
C ALA A 116 -6.79 6.34 6.30
N ARG A 117 -6.29 5.60 7.29
CA ARG A 117 -5.32 4.51 7.07
C ARG A 117 -5.93 3.38 6.26
N ALA A 118 -7.17 3.00 6.54
CA ALA A 118 -7.90 1.98 5.79
C ALA A 118 -8.04 2.37 4.31
N GLU A 119 -8.46 3.60 4.01
CA GLU A 119 -8.57 4.09 2.64
C GLU A 119 -7.21 4.18 1.93
N VAL A 120 -6.16 4.62 2.62
CA VAL A 120 -4.79 4.63 2.06
C VAL A 120 -4.34 3.21 1.72
N ALA A 121 -4.54 2.25 2.61
CA ALA A 121 -4.18 0.85 2.38
C ALA A 121 -4.92 0.26 1.18
N PHE A 122 -6.22 0.55 1.06
CA PHE A 122 -7.04 0.10 -0.07
C PHE A 122 -6.55 0.67 -1.39
N VAL A 123 -6.27 1.98 -1.46
CA VAL A 123 -5.73 2.64 -2.68
C VAL A 123 -4.38 2.06 -3.08
N LEU A 124 -3.50 1.81 -2.11
CA LEU A 124 -2.18 1.21 -2.39
C LEU A 124 -2.31 -0.23 -2.88
N ALA A 125 -3.20 -1.03 -2.28
CA ALA A 125 -3.49 -2.39 -2.72
C ALA A 125 -4.09 -2.41 -4.14
N ALA A 126 -5.02 -1.51 -4.43
CA ALA A 126 -5.59 -1.34 -5.78
C ALA A 126 -4.52 -0.97 -6.80
N ALA A 127 -3.59 -0.07 -6.46
CA ALA A 127 -2.48 0.29 -7.34
C ALA A 127 -1.58 -0.90 -7.70
N ILE A 128 -1.38 -1.83 -6.78
CA ILE A 128 -0.68 -3.09 -7.03
C ILE A 128 -1.50 -3.96 -8.02
N ALA A 129 -2.79 -4.17 -7.75
CA ALA A 129 -3.65 -4.98 -8.60
C ALA A 129 -3.75 -4.45 -10.05
N PHE A 130 -3.71 -3.13 -10.22
CA PHE A 130 -3.72 -2.50 -11.55
C PHE A 130 -2.33 -2.39 -12.22
N ALA A 131 -1.24 -2.76 -11.55
CA ALA A 131 0.11 -2.55 -12.04
C ALA A 131 0.39 -3.28 -13.38
N ASP A 132 -0.20 -4.45 -13.57
CA ASP A 132 0.02 -5.29 -14.76
C ASP A 132 -0.96 -5.03 -15.92
N ASN A 133 -1.85 -4.04 -15.81
CA ASN A 133 -2.93 -3.75 -16.78
C ASN A 133 -3.92 -4.92 -17.03
N ALA A 134 -3.85 -5.96 -16.24
CA ALA A 134 -4.73 -7.11 -16.31
C ALA A 134 -5.06 -7.57 -14.90
N ILE A 135 -6.17 -7.07 -14.36
CA ILE A 135 -6.64 -7.56 -13.07
C ILE A 135 -7.01 -9.04 -13.23
N ALA A 136 -6.25 -9.91 -12.60
CA ALA A 136 -6.62 -11.30 -12.51
C ALA A 136 -7.86 -11.48 -11.61
N ASN A 137 -8.68 -12.50 -11.87
CA ASN A 137 -9.89 -12.73 -11.08
C ASN A 137 -9.59 -12.83 -9.57
N GLY A 138 -8.43 -13.39 -9.18
CA GLY A 138 -8.02 -13.47 -7.79
C GLY A 138 -7.68 -12.13 -7.13
N GLU A 139 -7.26 -11.14 -7.90
CA GLU A 139 -6.98 -9.79 -7.40
C GLU A 139 -8.27 -9.01 -7.12
N ASN A 140 -9.28 -9.13 -8.00
CA ASN A 140 -10.60 -8.56 -7.75
C ASN A 140 -11.23 -9.11 -6.48
N GLU A 141 -11.25 -10.44 -6.34
CA GLU A 141 -11.76 -11.10 -5.13
C GLU A 141 -11.00 -10.65 -3.87
N THR A 142 -9.70 -10.43 -3.99
CA THR A 142 -8.87 -9.96 -2.88
C THR A 142 -9.14 -8.49 -2.55
N LEU A 143 -9.35 -7.62 -3.55
CA LEU A 143 -9.72 -6.23 -3.33
C LEU A 143 -11.10 -6.11 -2.67
N ASP A 144 -12.09 -6.88 -3.13
CA ASP A 144 -13.42 -6.90 -2.54
C ASP A 144 -13.36 -7.36 -1.08
N ALA A 145 -12.63 -8.45 -0.82
CA ALA A 145 -12.44 -8.95 0.55
C ALA A 145 -11.72 -7.93 1.45
N LEU A 146 -10.73 -7.21 0.91
CA LEU A 146 -10.02 -6.18 1.66
C LEU A 146 -10.93 -4.99 1.95
N ALA A 147 -11.75 -4.53 1.01
CA ALA A 147 -12.72 -3.46 1.22
C ALA A 147 -13.71 -3.80 2.34
N ASP A 148 -14.27 -5.02 2.31
CA ASP A 148 -15.20 -5.52 3.33
C ASP A 148 -14.55 -5.56 4.72
N LEU A 149 -13.34 -6.11 4.81
CA LEU A 149 -12.60 -6.21 6.07
C LEU A 149 -12.18 -4.84 6.64
N LEU A 150 -11.89 -3.86 5.76
CA LEU A 150 -11.60 -2.47 6.13
C LEU A 150 -12.85 -1.64 6.41
N ALA A 151 -14.05 -2.24 6.30
CA ALA A 151 -15.33 -1.56 6.43
C ALA A 151 -15.48 -0.34 5.49
N ILE A 152 -14.93 -0.44 4.29
CA ILE A 152 -15.11 0.55 3.22
C ILE A 152 -16.36 0.16 2.44
N ASP A 153 -17.37 1.04 2.43
CA ASP A 153 -18.61 0.78 1.69
C ASP A 153 -18.38 0.77 0.17
N GLU A 154 -19.24 0.03 -0.56
CA GLU A 154 -19.13 -0.20 -1.99
C GLU A 154 -18.99 1.11 -2.79
N ASN A 155 -19.84 2.10 -2.51
CA ASN A 155 -19.78 3.40 -3.19
C ASN A 155 -18.45 4.13 -2.96
N ARG A 156 -17.86 3.96 -1.77
CA ARG A 156 -16.56 4.55 -1.45
C ARG A 156 -15.43 3.79 -2.12
N ALA A 157 -15.48 2.47 -2.12
CA ALA A 157 -14.53 1.61 -2.80
C ALA A 157 -14.49 1.92 -4.31
N GLU A 158 -15.66 2.00 -4.98
CA GLU A 158 -15.75 2.38 -6.39
C GLU A 158 -15.08 3.74 -6.68
N LYS A 159 -15.34 4.76 -5.86
CA LYS A 159 -14.72 6.08 -6.03
C LYS A 159 -13.20 6.04 -5.88
N LEU A 160 -12.70 5.25 -4.93
CA LEU A 160 -11.26 5.09 -4.73
C LEU A 160 -10.61 4.35 -5.91
N LEU A 161 -11.29 3.35 -6.48
CA LEU A 161 -10.84 2.64 -7.68
C LEU A 161 -10.83 3.55 -8.91
N ASP A 162 -11.90 4.33 -9.12
CA ASP A 162 -11.97 5.32 -10.20
C ASP A 162 -10.81 6.33 -10.14
N GLU A 163 -10.44 6.77 -8.93
CA GLU A 163 -9.28 7.66 -8.73
C GLU A 163 -7.98 6.97 -9.15
N VAL A 164 -7.78 5.70 -8.78
CA VAL A 164 -6.59 4.93 -9.16
C VAL A 164 -6.53 4.74 -10.67
N GLU A 165 -7.63 4.32 -11.30
CA GLU A 165 -7.70 4.12 -12.75
C GLU A 165 -7.44 5.43 -13.52
N SER A 166 -8.00 6.54 -13.07
CA SER A 166 -7.78 7.86 -13.66
C SER A 166 -6.30 8.27 -13.61
N ASP A 167 -5.63 8.02 -12.50
CA ASP A 167 -4.20 8.30 -12.33
C ASP A 167 -3.37 7.46 -13.31
N LEU A 168 -3.67 6.17 -13.40
CA LEU A 168 -2.96 5.23 -14.28
C LEU A 168 -3.15 5.59 -15.76
N ALA A 169 -4.36 6.00 -16.16
CA ALA A 169 -4.64 6.45 -17.52
C ALA A 169 -3.87 7.72 -17.87
N SER A 170 -3.74 8.66 -16.93
CA SER A 170 -3.03 9.91 -17.12
C SER A 170 -1.52 9.71 -17.29
N ASP A 171 -0.91 8.82 -16.52
CA ASP A 171 0.52 8.49 -16.62
C ASP A 171 0.84 7.79 -17.96
N SER A 172 -0.05 6.92 -18.42
CA SER A 172 0.10 6.23 -19.71
C SER A 172 0.09 7.19 -20.91
N GLN A 173 -0.66 8.30 -20.82
CA GLN A 173 -0.70 9.33 -21.89
C GLN A 173 0.54 10.24 -21.85
N ALA A 174 1.07 10.54 -20.66
CA ALA A 174 2.26 11.36 -20.50
C ALA A 174 3.52 10.71 -21.10
N ARG A 175 3.59 9.38 -21.13
CA ARG A 175 4.72 8.60 -21.67
C ARG A 175 4.70 8.41 -23.19
N LYS A 176 3.57 8.71 -23.86
CA LYS A 176 3.44 8.62 -25.32
C LYS A 176 3.81 9.90 -26.07
N LYS A 177 4.21 10.95 -25.37
CA LYS A 177 4.74 12.19 -25.93
C LYS A 177 6.25 12.30 -25.75
#